data_e617bd1a2495874c2037cc05554bcfdd
#
_entry.id   e617bd1a2495874c2037cc05554bcfdd
#
_cell.length_a   1.000
_cell.length_b   1.000
_cell.length_c   1.000
_cell.angle_alpha   90.00
_cell.angle_beta   90.00
_cell.angle_gamma   90.00
#
_symmetry.space_group_name_H-M   'P 1'
#
loop_
_entity.id
_entity.type
_entity.pdbx_description
1 polymer ?
#
loop_
_entity_poly.entity_id
_entity_poly.type
_entity_poly.pdbx_seq_one_letter_code
_entity_poly.pdbx_strand_id
1 'polypeptide(L)'
;MSRIAYVNGRYVPHAHAEVHVEDRGYQLADGVYEVCAVWDGLLIDETRHLDRLERSLRELRIAMPMPRAAIAFAMRELVARNRIHHGIVYLQVTRGVARRDHPFPANAKPALVMTARAIAQQRVEASIAKGIAVVSAPDIRWGRCDIKTVALLPNVLAKQLAREAGAYEAWLTDPQGFVTEGSSTNAWIVDQSGKIVTRALTANILPGVTRRTIMGLSGELNAVIEERPFTIAEAQKAREAFITAASAAVIPVISVDGVTIGDGKPGPVALAIRAAYRAHALVEARHLHWTRA
;
A
#
# COMPACT_ATOMS: atom_id res chain seq x y z
N MET A 1 -18.29 6.34 -20.69
CA MET A 1 -19.06 6.57 -19.45
C MET A 1 -18.18 7.31 -18.44
N SER A 2 -18.75 8.27 -17.71
CA SER A 2 -18.00 8.96 -16.64
C SER A 2 -17.70 7.98 -15.51
N ARG A 3 -16.49 8.09 -14.88
CA ARG A 3 -16.15 7.34 -13.67
C ARG A 3 -17.13 7.68 -12.55
N ILE A 4 -17.41 6.72 -11.69
CA ILE A 4 -18.25 6.87 -10.48
C ILE A 4 -17.33 6.90 -9.25
N ALA A 5 -17.61 7.80 -8.32
CA ALA A 5 -17.05 7.84 -6.98
C ALA A 5 -18.15 7.58 -5.94
N TYR A 6 -17.76 7.21 -4.73
CA TYR A 6 -18.65 7.13 -3.57
C TYR A 6 -18.27 8.22 -2.58
N VAL A 7 -19.24 9.02 -2.17
CA VAL A 7 -19.05 10.10 -1.21
C VAL A 7 -20.20 10.07 -0.19
N ASN A 8 -19.89 9.77 1.05
CA ASN A 8 -20.80 9.86 2.20
C ASN A 8 -22.19 9.22 1.95
N GLY A 9 -22.21 7.97 1.46
CA GLY A 9 -23.46 7.23 1.22
C GLY A 9 -24.02 7.33 -0.20
N ARG A 10 -23.39 8.08 -1.10
CA ARG A 10 -23.89 8.32 -2.46
C ARG A 10 -22.87 7.91 -3.53
N TYR A 11 -23.33 7.25 -4.59
CA TYR A 11 -22.56 7.06 -5.81
C TYR A 11 -22.81 8.26 -6.73
N VAL A 12 -21.75 9.00 -7.02
CA VAL A 12 -21.82 10.24 -7.81
C VAL A 12 -20.86 10.16 -9.01
N PRO A 13 -21.14 10.87 -10.11
CA PRO A 13 -20.15 11.04 -11.17
C PRO A 13 -18.85 11.61 -10.58
N HIS A 14 -17.71 11.05 -10.97
CA HIS A 14 -16.40 11.43 -10.41
C HIS A 14 -16.10 12.94 -10.55
N ALA A 15 -16.60 13.57 -11.64
CA ALA A 15 -16.44 15.00 -11.86
C ALA A 15 -17.23 15.87 -10.83
N HIS A 16 -18.19 15.26 -10.12
CA HIS A 16 -19.03 15.93 -9.12
C HIS A 16 -18.78 15.38 -7.70
N ALA A 17 -17.69 14.65 -7.52
CA ALA A 17 -17.30 14.11 -6.22
C ALA A 17 -16.60 15.22 -5.41
N GLU A 18 -17.27 15.76 -4.44
CA GLU A 18 -16.82 16.90 -3.64
C GLU A 18 -16.80 16.54 -2.15
N VAL A 19 -15.88 17.15 -1.42
CA VAL A 19 -15.83 17.15 0.03
C VAL A 19 -15.94 18.57 0.55
N HIS A 20 -16.46 18.73 1.75
CA HIS A 20 -16.64 20.05 2.35
C HIS A 20 -15.27 20.71 2.64
N VAL A 21 -15.15 22.02 2.46
CA VAL A 21 -13.90 22.77 2.68
C VAL A 21 -13.39 22.71 4.13
N GLU A 22 -14.28 22.45 5.08
CA GLU A 22 -13.95 22.26 6.50
C GLU A 22 -13.80 20.78 6.88
N ASP A 23 -13.68 19.86 5.92
CA ASP A 23 -13.30 18.47 6.23
C ASP A 23 -11.91 18.44 6.85
N ARG A 24 -11.79 17.83 8.03
CA ARG A 24 -10.55 17.80 8.80
C ARG A 24 -9.44 17.01 8.12
N GLY A 25 -9.78 16.01 7.29
CA GLY A 25 -8.80 15.32 6.47
C GLY A 25 -8.15 16.23 5.45
N TYR A 26 -8.93 17.13 4.84
CA TYR A 26 -8.43 18.15 3.91
C TYR A 26 -7.59 19.22 4.64
N GLN A 27 -8.06 19.73 5.78
CA GLN A 27 -7.42 20.86 6.46
C GLN A 27 -6.24 20.46 7.37
N LEU A 28 -6.28 19.25 7.97
CA LEU A 28 -5.38 18.84 9.05
C LEU A 28 -4.76 17.46 8.84
N ALA A 29 -5.01 16.82 7.71
CA ALA A 29 -4.67 15.41 7.47
C ALA A 29 -5.24 14.45 8.53
N ASP A 30 -6.36 14.80 9.18
CA ASP A 30 -7.01 14.02 10.24
C ASP A 30 -7.88 12.91 9.63
N GLY A 31 -7.22 11.87 9.15
CA GLY A 31 -7.86 10.76 8.46
C GLY A 31 -6.91 9.64 8.08
N VAL A 32 -7.48 8.55 7.64
CA VAL A 32 -6.80 7.33 7.22
C VAL A 32 -7.27 6.88 5.84
N TYR A 33 -6.49 6.05 5.17
CA TYR A 33 -6.87 5.53 3.86
C TYR A 33 -6.48 4.07 3.68
N GLU A 34 -7.10 3.42 2.71
CA GLU A 34 -6.72 2.11 2.21
C GLU A 34 -6.67 2.09 0.69
N VAL A 35 -5.86 1.18 0.16
CA VAL A 35 -5.79 0.86 -1.26
C VAL A 35 -5.88 -0.63 -1.42
N CYS A 36 -6.97 -1.10 -2.02
CA CYS A 36 -7.20 -2.51 -2.30
C CYS A 36 -7.02 -2.75 -3.80
N ALA A 37 -6.21 -3.75 -4.17
CA ALA A 37 -6.09 -4.13 -5.58
C ALA A 37 -7.37 -4.81 -6.07
N VAL A 38 -7.60 -4.68 -7.37
CA VAL A 38 -8.66 -5.39 -8.08
C VAL A 38 -8.01 -6.25 -9.17
N TRP A 39 -8.18 -7.57 -9.10
CA TRP A 39 -7.76 -8.52 -10.12
C TRP A 39 -8.96 -9.36 -10.55
N ASP A 40 -9.18 -9.47 -11.85
CA ASP A 40 -10.33 -10.17 -12.44
C ASP A 40 -11.70 -9.70 -11.86
N GLY A 41 -11.80 -8.40 -11.50
CA GLY A 41 -12.99 -7.83 -10.88
C GLY A 41 -13.12 -8.12 -9.37
N LEU A 42 -12.20 -8.85 -8.77
CA LEU A 42 -12.20 -9.25 -7.36
C LEU A 42 -11.30 -8.32 -6.52
N LEU A 43 -11.76 -7.94 -5.33
CA LEU A 43 -10.94 -7.23 -4.35
C LEU A 43 -9.92 -8.20 -3.72
N ILE A 44 -8.67 -7.84 -3.77
CA ILE A 44 -7.56 -8.65 -3.25
C ILE A 44 -7.27 -8.30 -1.80
N ASP A 45 -7.09 -9.30 -0.95
CA ASP A 45 -6.84 -9.14 0.50
C ASP A 45 -7.89 -8.25 1.21
N GLU A 46 -9.14 -8.23 0.75
CA GLU A 46 -10.21 -7.35 1.24
C GLU A 46 -10.31 -7.36 2.78
N THR A 47 -10.34 -8.56 3.37
CA THR A 47 -10.45 -8.74 4.82
C THR A 47 -9.30 -8.06 5.55
N ARG A 48 -8.04 -8.28 5.12
CA ARG A 48 -6.85 -7.69 5.74
C ARG A 48 -6.78 -6.18 5.59
N HIS A 49 -7.26 -5.64 4.46
CA HIS A 49 -7.36 -4.19 4.25
C HIS A 49 -8.37 -3.56 5.20
N LEU A 50 -9.53 -4.18 5.39
CA LEU A 50 -10.54 -3.70 6.33
C LEU A 50 -10.09 -3.83 7.79
N ASP A 51 -9.38 -4.91 8.16
CA ASP A 51 -8.76 -5.05 9.49
C ASP A 51 -7.79 -3.90 9.78
N ARG A 52 -6.95 -3.54 8.79
CA ARG A 52 -6.00 -2.45 8.95
C ARG A 52 -6.69 -1.08 8.99
N LEU A 53 -7.75 -0.89 8.21
CA LEU A 53 -8.60 0.29 8.29
C LEU A 53 -9.17 0.49 9.70
N GLU A 54 -9.79 -0.55 10.26
CA GLU A 54 -10.36 -0.53 11.60
C GLU A 54 -9.29 -0.23 12.67
N ARG A 55 -8.11 -0.87 12.55
CA ARG A 55 -6.98 -0.56 13.43
C ARG A 55 -6.56 0.90 13.31
N SER A 56 -6.35 1.41 12.09
CA SER A 56 -5.91 2.79 11.87
C SER A 56 -6.92 3.81 12.39
N LEU A 57 -8.22 3.57 12.20
CA LEU A 57 -9.30 4.40 12.75
C LEU A 57 -9.30 4.41 14.28
N ARG A 58 -9.13 3.24 14.91
CA ARG A 58 -9.07 3.11 16.37
C ARG A 58 -7.88 3.88 16.96
N GLU A 59 -6.69 3.78 16.32
CA GLU A 59 -5.49 4.51 16.75
C GLU A 59 -5.71 6.05 16.73
N LEU A 60 -6.45 6.55 15.74
CA LEU A 60 -6.79 7.97 15.65
C LEU A 60 -8.09 8.33 16.40
N ARG A 61 -8.73 7.37 17.06
CA ARG A 61 -10.04 7.58 17.72
C ARG A 61 -11.08 8.17 16.78
N ILE A 62 -11.14 7.67 15.55
CA ILE A 62 -12.17 7.98 14.56
C ILE A 62 -13.16 6.80 14.54
N ALA A 63 -14.44 7.07 14.65
CA ALA A 63 -15.45 6.02 14.56
C ALA A 63 -15.54 5.45 13.14
N MET A 64 -15.94 4.19 13.00
CA MET A 64 -16.28 3.63 11.70
C MET A 64 -17.44 4.40 11.07
N PRO A 65 -17.33 4.84 9.79
CA PRO A 65 -18.38 5.63 9.13
C PRO A 65 -19.67 4.82 8.88
N MET A 66 -19.55 3.50 8.79
CA MET A 66 -20.64 2.54 8.60
C MET A 66 -20.16 1.12 8.96
N PRO A 67 -21.07 0.13 9.07
CA PRO A 67 -20.69 -1.26 9.30
C PRO A 67 -19.70 -1.78 8.25
N ARG A 68 -18.71 -2.60 8.66
CA ARG A 68 -17.68 -3.17 7.80
C ARG A 68 -18.26 -3.85 6.55
N ALA A 69 -19.35 -4.61 6.71
CA ALA A 69 -20.01 -5.29 5.58
C ALA A 69 -20.55 -4.29 4.55
N ALA A 70 -21.03 -3.13 4.99
CA ALA A 70 -21.51 -2.08 4.10
C ALA A 70 -20.35 -1.40 3.35
N ILE A 71 -19.18 -1.22 3.98
CA ILE A 71 -17.97 -0.73 3.30
C ILE A 71 -17.54 -1.72 2.23
N ALA A 72 -17.45 -3.02 2.57
CA ALA A 72 -17.08 -4.08 1.62
C ALA A 72 -18.04 -4.13 0.42
N PHE A 73 -19.34 -4.06 0.68
CA PHE A 73 -20.36 -3.98 -0.37
C PHE A 73 -20.16 -2.75 -1.27
N ALA A 74 -19.98 -1.57 -0.66
CA ALA A 74 -19.79 -0.33 -1.42
C ALA A 74 -18.51 -0.36 -2.28
N MET A 75 -17.43 -0.99 -1.81
CA MET A 75 -16.20 -1.19 -2.61
C MET A 75 -16.47 -2.06 -3.83
N ARG A 76 -17.19 -3.19 -3.69
CA ARG A 76 -17.53 -4.11 -4.80
C ARG A 76 -18.46 -3.43 -5.81
N GLU A 77 -19.48 -2.74 -5.33
CA GLU A 77 -20.36 -1.93 -6.17
C GLU A 77 -19.59 -0.88 -6.96
N LEU A 78 -18.59 -0.24 -6.34
CA LEU A 78 -17.78 0.75 -7.02
C LEU A 78 -16.90 0.13 -8.13
N VAL A 79 -16.37 -1.08 -7.90
CA VAL A 79 -15.67 -1.87 -8.93
C VAL A 79 -16.60 -2.20 -10.08
N ALA A 80 -17.80 -2.71 -9.81
CA ALA A 80 -18.80 -3.10 -10.81
C ALA A 80 -19.27 -1.90 -11.64
N ARG A 81 -19.64 -0.78 -10.98
CA ARG A 81 -20.11 0.46 -11.65
C ARG A 81 -19.04 1.09 -12.53
N ASN A 82 -17.76 0.96 -12.18
CA ASN A 82 -16.63 1.43 -12.99
C ASN A 82 -16.08 0.39 -13.96
N ARG A 83 -16.62 -0.86 -13.96
CA ARG A 83 -16.20 -1.97 -14.83
C ARG A 83 -14.69 -2.23 -14.73
N ILE A 84 -14.16 -2.25 -13.50
CA ILE A 84 -12.74 -2.47 -13.26
C ILE A 84 -12.46 -3.96 -13.24
N HIS A 85 -11.73 -4.46 -14.23
CA HIS A 85 -11.17 -5.81 -14.23
C HIS A 85 -9.84 -5.87 -13.49
N HIS A 86 -8.94 -4.92 -13.81
CA HIS A 86 -7.65 -4.78 -13.14
C HIS A 86 -7.46 -3.33 -12.73
N GLY A 87 -7.17 -3.11 -11.46
CA GLY A 87 -7.06 -1.76 -10.95
C GLY A 87 -6.92 -1.69 -9.44
N ILE A 88 -7.40 -0.61 -8.88
CA ILE A 88 -7.44 -0.37 -7.44
C ILE A 88 -8.75 0.31 -7.04
N VAL A 89 -9.17 0.02 -5.81
CA VAL A 89 -10.10 0.85 -5.05
C VAL A 89 -9.28 1.59 -4.00
N TYR A 90 -9.41 2.89 -3.99
CA TYR A 90 -8.94 3.77 -2.92
C TYR A 90 -10.13 4.12 -2.04
N LEU A 91 -9.98 4.03 -0.73
CA LEU A 91 -10.94 4.53 0.24
C LEU A 91 -10.24 5.40 1.28
N GLN A 92 -10.90 6.48 1.70
CA GLN A 92 -10.42 7.40 2.71
C GLN A 92 -11.54 7.67 3.72
N VAL A 93 -11.19 7.59 4.99
CA VAL A 93 -12.07 8.00 6.10
C VAL A 93 -11.39 9.15 6.83
N THR A 94 -12.08 10.28 6.93
CA THR A 94 -11.64 11.42 7.74
C THR A 94 -12.50 11.52 9.01
N ARG A 95 -12.05 12.32 9.98
CA ARG A 95 -12.90 12.65 11.14
C ARG A 95 -14.15 13.42 10.73
N GLY A 96 -14.21 13.98 9.52
CA GLY A 96 -15.34 14.69 8.96
C GLY A 96 -15.26 16.20 9.13
N VAL A 97 -16.40 16.83 8.93
CA VAL A 97 -16.54 18.30 8.88
C VAL A 97 -16.67 18.86 10.29
N ALA A 98 -15.83 19.82 10.63
CA ALA A 98 -15.89 20.59 11.86
C ALA A 98 -15.16 21.92 11.67
N ARG A 99 -15.51 22.93 12.50
CA ARG A 99 -14.76 24.19 12.57
C ARG A 99 -13.25 23.87 12.74
N ARG A 100 -12.40 24.59 12.01
CA ARG A 100 -10.97 24.41 12.07
C ARG A 100 -10.41 24.72 13.45
N ASP A 101 -10.08 23.69 14.20
CA ASP A 101 -9.42 23.74 15.48
C ASP A 101 -8.60 22.45 15.67
N HIS A 102 -7.55 22.46 16.52
CA HIS A 102 -6.68 21.30 16.72
C HIS A 102 -7.32 20.18 17.56
N PRO A 103 -8.03 20.45 18.66
CA PRO A 103 -8.69 19.41 19.44
C PRO A 103 -9.72 18.63 18.63
N PHE A 104 -9.98 17.39 19.05
CA PHE A 104 -11.04 16.61 18.43
C PHE A 104 -12.41 17.24 18.69
N PRO A 105 -13.23 17.47 17.66
CA PRO A 105 -14.58 17.97 17.84
C PRO A 105 -15.46 16.92 18.50
N ALA A 106 -16.35 17.35 19.38
CA ALA A 106 -17.21 16.44 20.16
C ALA A 106 -18.18 15.62 19.28
N ASN A 107 -18.68 16.19 18.18
CA ASN A 107 -19.80 15.62 17.41
C ASN A 107 -19.52 15.50 15.90
N ALA A 108 -18.26 15.41 15.47
CA ALA A 108 -17.96 15.20 14.05
C ALA A 108 -18.40 13.81 13.60
N LYS A 109 -19.06 13.74 12.44
CA LYS A 109 -19.41 12.49 11.77
C LYS A 109 -18.31 12.16 10.79
N PRO A 110 -17.69 10.97 10.86
CA PRO A 110 -16.66 10.56 9.90
C PRO A 110 -17.17 10.66 8.47
N ALA A 111 -16.34 11.16 7.58
CA ALA A 111 -16.63 11.20 6.14
C ALA A 111 -15.91 10.04 5.45
N LEU A 112 -16.60 9.40 4.49
CA LEU A 112 -16.08 8.29 3.69
C LEU A 112 -16.13 8.63 2.22
N VAL A 113 -14.97 8.60 1.58
CA VAL A 113 -14.81 8.77 0.12
C VAL A 113 -14.13 7.54 -0.45
N MET A 114 -14.66 7.03 -1.57
CA MET A 114 -14.02 5.96 -2.32
C MET A 114 -13.93 6.30 -3.81
N THR A 115 -12.83 5.92 -4.44
CA THR A 115 -12.66 5.99 -5.88
C THR A 115 -12.13 4.66 -6.42
N ALA A 116 -12.43 4.35 -7.66
CA ALA A 116 -11.86 3.20 -8.35
C ALA A 116 -11.24 3.64 -9.68
N ARG A 117 -10.11 3.03 -10.04
CA ARG A 117 -9.46 3.27 -11.33
C ARG A 117 -8.81 2.00 -11.87
N ALA A 118 -8.88 1.85 -13.19
CA ALA A 118 -8.10 0.80 -13.86
C ALA A 118 -6.59 1.11 -13.81
N ILE A 119 -5.80 0.05 -13.76
CA ILE A 119 -4.34 0.11 -13.92
C ILE A 119 -3.99 -0.67 -15.18
N ALA A 120 -3.15 -0.08 -16.03
CA ALA A 120 -2.64 -0.76 -17.21
C ALA A 120 -1.69 -1.90 -16.78
N GLN A 121 -2.23 -3.13 -16.79
CA GLN A 121 -1.50 -4.33 -16.35
C GLN A 121 -0.19 -4.51 -17.13
N GLN A 122 -0.19 -4.21 -18.43
CA GLN A 122 1.02 -4.26 -19.27
C GLN A 122 2.18 -3.42 -18.72
N ARG A 123 1.90 -2.25 -18.12
CA ARG A 123 2.94 -1.40 -17.52
C ARG A 123 3.50 -2.03 -16.25
N VAL A 124 2.64 -2.65 -15.44
CA VAL A 124 3.07 -3.35 -14.23
C VAL A 124 3.93 -4.57 -14.60
N GLU A 125 3.48 -5.39 -15.54
CA GLU A 125 4.25 -6.56 -16.01
C GLU A 125 5.57 -6.15 -16.67
N ALA A 126 5.60 -5.05 -17.42
CA ALA A 126 6.84 -4.51 -17.98
C ALA A 126 7.84 -4.08 -16.89
N SER A 127 7.36 -3.46 -15.80
CA SER A 127 8.21 -3.10 -14.66
C SER A 127 8.75 -4.34 -13.94
N ILE A 128 7.96 -5.41 -13.85
CA ILE A 128 8.39 -6.67 -13.24
C ILE A 128 9.42 -7.38 -14.10
N ALA A 129 9.17 -7.46 -15.41
CA ALA A 129 10.05 -8.12 -16.35
C ALA A 129 11.43 -7.44 -16.48
N LYS A 130 11.45 -6.11 -16.32
CA LYS A 130 12.70 -5.32 -16.38
C LYS A 130 13.39 -5.17 -15.03
N GLY A 131 12.64 -5.29 -13.93
CA GLY A 131 13.06 -4.80 -12.64
C GLY A 131 13.02 -3.27 -12.56
N ILE A 132 13.16 -2.74 -11.36
CA ILE A 132 13.13 -1.30 -11.08
C ILE A 132 14.41 -0.82 -10.40
N ALA A 133 14.74 0.46 -10.60
CA ALA A 133 15.71 1.17 -9.81
C ALA A 133 15.06 1.84 -8.60
N VAL A 134 15.76 1.89 -7.47
CA VAL A 134 15.38 2.68 -6.30
C VAL A 134 16.52 3.62 -5.91
N VAL A 135 16.18 4.71 -5.22
CA VAL A 135 17.13 5.63 -4.60
C VAL A 135 16.89 5.69 -3.11
N SER A 136 17.91 6.01 -2.33
CA SER A 136 17.76 6.25 -0.90
C SER A 136 17.34 7.69 -0.63
N ALA A 137 16.58 7.89 0.45
CA ALA A 137 16.20 9.19 0.95
C ALA A 137 16.07 9.17 2.48
N PRO A 138 16.32 10.27 3.20
CA PRO A 138 16.07 10.33 4.63
C PRO A 138 14.59 10.10 4.96
N ASP A 139 14.32 9.33 6.03
CA ASP A 139 12.96 9.17 6.54
C ASP A 139 12.57 10.37 7.42
N ILE A 140 11.87 11.32 6.81
CA ILE A 140 11.35 12.53 7.47
C ILE A 140 9.86 12.43 7.81
N ARG A 141 9.31 11.21 7.81
CA ARG A 141 7.92 10.99 8.19
C ARG A 141 7.74 11.14 9.70
N TRP A 142 6.49 11.20 10.13
CA TRP A 142 6.15 11.25 11.56
C TRP A 142 6.42 9.92 12.27
N GLY A 143 6.40 9.94 13.62
CA GLY A 143 6.75 8.77 14.45
C GLY A 143 5.70 7.65 14.53
N ARG A 144 4.61 7.69 13.74
CA ARG A 144 3.53 6.69 13.75
C ARG A 144 3.20 6.22 12.33
N CYS A 145 4.24 5.79 11.58
CA CYS A 145 4.11 5.24 10.22
C CYS A 145 3.30 3.92 10.18
N ASP A 146 3.12 3.28 11.33
CA ASP A 146 2.25 2.11 11.51
C ASP A 146 0.76 2.41 11.26
N ILE A 147 0.34 3.68 11.34
CA ILE A 147 -1.02 4.14 11.03
C ILE A 147 -1.06 4.63 9.58
N LYS A 148 -1.98 4.09 8.79
CA LYS A 148 -2.10 4.48 7.37
C LYS A 148 -2.86 5.80 7.21
N THR A 149 -2.22 6.91 7.62
CA THR A 149 -2.80 8.25 7.58
C THR A 149 -2.69 8.90 6.23
N VAL A 150 -3.51 9.92 5.98
CA VAL A 150 -3.44 10.79 4.78
C VAL A 150 -2.34 11.86 4.86
N ALA A 151 -1.55 11.90 5.93
CA ALA A 151 -0.40 12.80 6.10
C ALA A 151 0.81 12.31 5.27
N LEU A 152 0.72 12.43 3.95
CA LEU A 152 1.64 11.80 3.00
C LEU A 152 2.65 12.76 2.37
N LEU A 153 2.78 13.99 2.85
CA LEU A 153 3.70 14.95 2.23
C LEU A 153 5.17 14.46 2.19
N PRO A 154 5.74 13.87 3.26
CA PRO A 154 7.08 13.27 3.20
C PRO A 154 7.21 12.16 2.15
N ASN A 155 6.18 11.31 2.04
CA ASN A 155 6.13 10.24 1.04
C ASN A 155 6.09 10.80 -0.39
N VAL A 156 5.33 11.89 -0.61
CA VAL A 156 5.24 12.58 -1.91
C VAL A 156 6.59 13.18 -2.29
N LEU A 157 7.28 13.83 -1.36
CA LEU A 157 8.62 14.40 -1.60
C LEU A 157 9.64 13.31 -1.94
N ALA A 158 9.66 12.20 -1.19
CA ALA A 158 10.55 11.08 -1.47
C ALA A 158 10.23 10.43 -2.83
N LYS A 159 8.96 10.29 -3.18
CA LYS A 159 8.55 9.76 -4.48
C LYS A 159 8.93 10.69 -5.63
N GLN A 160 8.85 12.00 -5.42
CA GLN A 160 9.26 13.00 -6.41
C GLN A 160 10.78 12.95 -6.62
N LEU A 161 11.57 12.87 -5.54
CA LEU A 161 13.02 12.69 -5.60
C LEU A 161 13.39 11.43 -6.44
N ALA A 162 12.73 10.30 -6.19
CA ALA A 162 12.95 9.09 -6.98
C ALA A 162 12.68 9.32 -8.46
N ARG A 163 11.57 9.99 -8.79
CA ARG A 163 11.19 10.30 -10.17
C ARG A 163 12.21 11.20 -10.86
N GLU A 164 12.72 12.21 -10.19
CA GLU A 164 13.75 13.13 -10.71
C GLU A 164 15.08 12.43 -10.96
N ALA A 165 15.40 11.43 -10.14
CA ALA A 165 16.55 10.55 -10.33
C ALA A 165 16.32 9.43 -11.36
N GLY A 166 15.16 9.37 -12.04
CA GLY A 166 14.83 8.33 -12.99
C GLY A 166 14.52 6.96 -12.35
N ALA A 167 14.34 6.91 -11.02
CA ALA A 167 14.03 5.71 -10.27
C ALA A 167 12.50 5.52 -10.10
N TYR A 168 12.10 4.29 -9.81
CA TYR A 168 10.71 3.93 -9.58
C TYR A 168 10.25 4.24 -8.16
N GLU A 169 11.11 4.04 -7.16
CA GLU A 169 10.79 4.15 -5.74
C GLU A 169 11.95 4.78 -4.96
N ALA A 170 11.63 5.40 -3.81
CA ALA A 170 12.62 5.81 -2.84
C ALA A 170 12.57 4.88 -1.62
N TRP A 171 13.70 4.35 -1.20
CA TRP A 171 13.85 3.67 0.08
C TRP A 171 14.25 4.68 1.15
N LEU A 172 13.48 4.72 2.22
CA LEU A 172 13.64 5.65 3.32
C LEU A 172 14.62 5.08 4.35
N THR A 173 15.54 5.91 4.83
CA THR A 173 16.53 5.50 5.84
C THR A 173 16.36 6.29 7.12
N ASP A 174 16.41 5.57 8.26
CA ASP A 174 16.40 6.19 9.57
C ASP A 174 17.73 6.92 9.87
N PRO A 175 17.82 7.72 10.96
CA PRO A 175 19.07 8.43 11.31
C PRO A 175 20.27 7.51 11.57
N GLN A 176 20.05 6.22 11.80
CA GLN A 176 21.11 5.22 11.97
C GLN A 176 21.55 4.59 10.64
N GLY A 177 20.95 4.98 9.53
CA GLY A 177 21.27 4.51 8.18
C GLY A 177 20.60 3.20 7.77
N PHE A 178 19.64 2.72 8.56
CA PHE A 178 18.88 1.52 8.22
C PHE A 178 17.66 1.85 7.37
N VAL A 179 17.38 1.02 6.39
CA VAL A 179 16.17 1.12 5.58
C VAL A 179 14.95 0.86 6.46
N THR A 180 13.98 1.78 6.45
CA THR A 180 12.68 1.60 7.10
C THR A 180 11.72 0.90 6.14
N GLU A 181 11.34 1.56 5.07
CA GLU A 181 10.50 1.03 3.98
C GLU A 181 10.63 1.94 2.74
N GLY A 182 9.88 1.66 1.69
CA GLY A 182 9.78 2.58 0.55
C GLY A 182 8.79 3.72 0.80
N SER A 183 8.79 4.73 -0.08
CA SER A 183 7.86 5.86 0.02
C SER A 183 6.38 5.42 -0.03
N SER A 184 6.10 4.26 -0.62
CA SER A 184 4.74 3.69 -0.72
C SER A 184 4.73 2.15 -0.66
N THR A 185 5.84 1.52 -0.27
CA THR A 185 6.07 0.07 -0.36
C THR A 185 6.84 -0.43 0.86
N ASN A 186 6.80 -1.74 1.18
CA ASN A 186 7.78 -2.33 2.07
C ASN A 186 9.00 -2.80 1.28
N ALA A 187 10.19 -2.71 1.90
CA ALA A 187 11.48 -3.05 1.30
C ALA A 187 11.97 -4.42 1.77
N TRP A 188 12.60 -5.18 0.86
CA TRP A 188 13.09 -6.53 1.08
C TRP A 188 14.38 -6.76 0.33
N ILE A 189 15.28 -7.55 0.92
CA ILE A 189 16.47 -8.06 0.25
C ILE A 189 16.56 -9.58 0.42
N VAL A 190 17.28 -10.23 -0.48
CA VAL A 190 17.73 -11.63 -0.33
C VAL A 190 19.23 -11.59 -0.12
N ASP A 191 19.70 -11.98 1.03
CA ASP A 191 21.12 -11.93 1.38
C ASP A 191 21.96 -12.99 0.62
N GLN A 192 23.26 -12.97 0.82
CA GLN A 192 24.17 -13.92 0.16
C GLN A 192 23.95 -15.38 0.59
N SER A 193 23.34 -15.61 1.74
CA SER A 193 22.96 -16.95 2.21
C SER A 193 21.62 -17.46 1.65
N GLY A 194 20.87 -16.58 0.97
CA GLY A 194 19.53 -16.86 0.45
C GLY A 194 18.38 -16.57 1.42
N LYS A 195 18.64 -15.99 2.59
CA LYS A 195 17.60 -15.53 3.50
C LYS A 195 16.94 -14.27 2.98
N ILE A 196 15.63 -14.20 3.13
CA ILE A 196 14.84 -13.01 2.82
C ILE A 196 14.83 -12.12 4.06
N VAL A 197 15.26 -10.87 3.93
CA VAL A 197 15.35 -9.93 5.04
C VAL A 197 14.40 -8.75 4.80
N THR A 198 13.67 -8.36 5.84
CA THR A 198 12.83 -7.16 5.85
C THR A 198 12.83 -6.54 7.24
N ARG A 199 12.54 -5.24 7.33
CA ARG A 199 12.44 -4.54 8.62
C ARG A 199 11.36 -5.17 9.49
N ALA A 200 11.64 -5.38 10.79
CA ALA A 200 10.63 -5.78 11.78
C ALA A 200 9.56 -4.70 11.95
N LEU A 201 8.33 -5.13 12.25
CA LEU A 201 7.21 -4.21 12.47
C LEU A 201 7.42 -3.39 13.73
N THR A 202 7.50 -2.08 13.56
CA THR A 202 7.57 -1.07 14.60
C THR A 202 6.68 0.11 14.23
N ALA A 203 6.64 1.16 15.07
CA ALA A 203 5.95 2.40 14.72
C ALA A 203 6.53 3.10 13.47
N ASN A 204 7.74 2.75 13.04
CA ASN A 204 8.45 3.41 11.95
C ASN A 204 8.13 2.85 10.56
N ILE A 205 7.36 1.75 10.47
CA ILE A 205 6.96 1.19 9.18
C ILE A 205 5.48 0.81 9.16
N LEU A 206 4.89 0.84 7.98
CA LEU A 206 3.53 0.39 7.80
C LEU A 206 3.45 -1.15 7.80
N PRO A 207 2.54 -1.78 8.58
CA PRO A 207 2.26 -3.20 8.48
C PRO A 207 1.55 -3.51 7.15
N GLY A 208 2.33 -3.69 6.08
CA GLY A 208 1.83 -3.91 4.72
C GLY A 208 0.95 -5.15 4.64
N VAL A 209 -0.20 -5.06 3.98
CA VAL A 209 -1.11 -6.21 3.79
C VAL A 209 -0.44 -7.27 2.93
N THR A 210 0.13 -6.89 1.79
CA THR A 210 0.90 -7.79 0.93
C THR A 210 2.09 -8.42 1.69
N ARG A 211 2.81 -7.61 2.49
CA ARG A 211 3.89 -8.11 3.36
C ARG A 211 3.37 -9.20 4.30
N ARG A 212 2.24 -8.95 4.98
CA ARG A 212 1.64 -9.91 5.93
C ARG A 212 1.26 -11.23 5.24
N THR A 213 0.69 -11.17 4.05
CA THR A 213 0.34 -12.36 3.26
C THR A 213 1.60 -13.14 2.88
N ILE A 214 2.66 -12.48 2.39
CA ILE A 214 3.94 -13.13 2.03
C ILE A 214 4.60 -13.79 3.25
N MET A 215 4.60 -13.13 4.42
CA MET A 215 5.08 -13.74 5.67
C MET A 215 4.36 -15.05 5.99
N GLY A 216 3.05 -15.12 5.76
CA GLY A 216 2.25 -16.33 5.93
C GLY A 216 2.58 -17.45 4.94
N LEU A 217 3.11 -17.12 3.76
CA LEU A 217 3.48 -18.08 2.72
C LEU A 217 4.92 -18.62 2.83
N SER A 218 5.69 -18.19 3.83
CA SER A 218 7.10 -18.59 4.00
C SER A 218 7.33 -20.09 4.03
N GLY A 219 6.43 -20.84 4.68
CA GLY A 219 6.48 -22.30 4.71
C GLY A 219 6.26 -22.96 3.34
N GLU A 220 5.29 -22.46 2.57
CA GLU A 220 5.01 -22.97 1.22
C GLU A 220 6.16 -22.67 0.24
N LEU A 221 6.87 -21.57 0.48
CA LEU A 221 8.00 -21.14 -0.33
C LEU A 221 9.32 -21.79 0.09
N ASN A 222 9.35 -22.57 1.17
CA ASN A 222 10.57 -23.04 1.83
C ASN A 222 11.58 -21.89 2.06
N ALA A 223 11.06 -20.70 2.36
CA ALA A 223 11.85 -19.48 2.49
C ALA A 223 12.08 -19.13 3.96
N VAL A 224 13.32 -18.85 4.33
CA VAL A 224 13.67 -18.31 5.63
C VAL A 224 13.54 -16.80 5.56
N ILE A 225 12.55 -16.24 6.27
CA ILE A 225 12.35 -14.80 6.36
C ILE A 225 12.84 -14.32 7.73
N GLU A 226 13.76 -13.36 7.71
CA GLU A 226 14.35 -12.74 8.91
C GLU A 226 13.87 -11.30 9.02
N GLU A 227 13.22 -10.98 10.15
CA GLU A 227 12.79 -9.62 10.44
C GLU A 227 13.88 -8.87 11.21
N ARG A 228 14.71 -8.13 10.49
CA ARG A 228 15.75 -7.28 11.06
C ARG A 228 15.99 -6.03 10.20
N PRO A 229 16.65 -5.00 10.76
CA PRO A 229 17.11 -3.87 9.95
C PRO A 229 18.20 -4.32 8.96
N PHE A 230 18.31 -3.60 7.84
CA PHE A 230 19.40 -3.70 6.87
C PHE A 230 19.74 -2.30 6.34
N THR A 231 20.97 -2.10 5.90
CA THR A 231 21.46 -0.83 5.36
C THR A 231 21.39 -0.79 3.83
N ILE A 232 21.53 0.41 3.26
CA ILE A 232 21.67 0.56 1.79
C ILE A 232 22.90 -0.22 1.28
N ALA A 233 24.03 -0.16 1.99
CA ALA A 233 25.24 -0.89 1.62
C ALA A 233 25.04 -2.43 1.65
N GLU A 234 24.23 -2.94 2.56
CA GLU A 234 23.85 -4.36 2.59
C GLU A 234 22.92 -4.70 1.41
N ALA A 235 21.97 -3.84 1.11
CA ALA A 235 21.08 -4.02 -0.03
C ALA A 235 21.82 -4.02 -1.38
N GLN A 236 22.83 -3.16 -1.55
CA GLN A 236 23.68 -3.12 -2.73
C GLN A 236 24.52 -4.39 -2.94
N LYS A 237 24.80 -5.12 -1.84
CA LYS A 237 25.52 -6.40 -1.86
C LYS A 237 24.60 -7.62 -1.85
N ALA A 238 23.29 -7.44 -1.80
CA ALA A 238 22.32 -8.53 -1.77
C ALA A 238 22.32 -9.33 -3.09
N ARG A 239 21.85 -10.57 -3.03
CA ARG A 239 21.64 -11.39 -4.24
C ARG A 239 20.45 -10.86 -5.04
N GLU A 240 19.38 -10.49 -4.34
CA GLU A 240 18.16 -9.92 -4.91
C GLU A 240 17.63 -8.84 -3.97
N ALA A 241 16.82 -7.97 -4.52
CA ALA A 241 15.98 -7.07 -3.74
C ALA A 241 14.61 -6.91 -4.40
N PHE A 242 13.60 -6.56 -3.61
CA PHE A 242 12.27 -6.33 -4.13
C PHE A 242 11.46 -5.42 -3.20
N ILE A 243 10.38 -4.88 -3.73
CA ILE A 243 9.39 -4.11 -2.98
C ILE A 243 8.05 -4.84 -2.99
N THR A 244 7.23 -4.55 -1.98
CA THR A 244 5.84 -5.05 -1.92
C THR A 244 4.85 -3.92 -1.69
N ALA A 245 3.74 -3.96 -2.44
CA ALA A 245 2.62 -3.04 -2.29
C ALA A 245 1.32 -3.67 -2.79
N ALA A 246 0.17 -3.23 -2.29
CA ALA A 246 -1.12 -3.72 -2.73
C ALA A 246 -1.33 -3.56 -4.24
N SER A 247 -0.96 -2.42 -4.82
CA SER A 247 -1.18 -2.10 -6.24
C SER A 247 -0.34 -2.91 -7.22
N ALA A 248 0.80 -3.48 -6.78
CA ALA A 248 1.78 -4.12 -7.67
C ALA A 248 2.22 -5.52 -7.20
N ALA A 249 1.77 -5.94 -6.02
CA ALA A 249 2.20 -7.16 -5.34
C ALA A 249 3.71 -7.11 -5.02
N VAL A 250 4.53 -7.78 -5.80
CA VAL A 250 5.99 -7.84 -5.69
C VAL A 250 6.61 -7.29 -6.96
N ILE A 251 7.56 -6.37 -6.84
CA ILE A 251 8.36 -5.88 -7.97
C ILE A 251 9.84 -6.05 -7.63
N PRO A 252 10.63 -6.74 -8.48
CA PRO A 252 12.07 -6.87 -8.30
C PRO A 252 12.79 -5.51 -8.41
N VAL A 253 13.76 -5.28 -7.51
CA VAL A 253 14.66 -4.12 -7.53
C VAL A 253 15.99 -4.60 -8.08
N ILE A 254 16.51 -3.95 -9.12
CA ILE A 254 17.76 -4.32 -9.80
C ILE A 254 18.90 -3.34 -9.56
N SER A 255 18.62 -2.18 -8.96
CA SER A 255 19.66 -1.24 -8.55
C SER A 255 19.19 -0.35 -7.38
N VAL A 256 20.14 0.03 -6.54
CA VAL A 256 19.97 0.97 -5.41
C VAL A 256 21.04 2.04 -5.51
N ASP A 257 20.64 3.31 -5.59
CA ASP A 257 21.53 4.48 -5.74
C ASP A 257 22.53 4.30 -6.91
N GLY A 258 22.06 3.76 -8.03
CA GLY A 258 22.88 3.50 -9.22
C GLY A 258 23.76 2.25 -9.12
N VAL A 259 23.87 1.59 -7.97
CA VAL A 259 24.63 0.35 -7.80
C VAL A 259 23.74 -0.84 -8.17
N THR A 260 24.18 -1.65 -9.11
CA THR A 260 23.49 -2.85 -9.58
C THR A 260 23.44 -3.92 -8.48
N ILE A 261 22.29 -4.56 -8.30
CA ILE A 261 22.08 -5.69 -7.40
C ILE A 261 22.20 -6.99 -8.20
N GLY A 262 22.93 -7.96 -7.68
CA GLY A 262 23.12 -9.26 -8.33
C GLY A 262 23.69 -9.11 -9.74
N ASP A 263 23.00 -9.67 -10.73
CA ASP A 263 23.34 -9.57 -12.16
C ASP A 263 22.58 -8.44 -12.90
N GLY A 264 21.85 -7.59 -12.18
CA GLY A 264 21.03 -6.51 -12.75
C GLY A 264 19.72 -6.98 -13.39
N LYS A 265 19.25 -8.17 -13.05
CA LYS A 265 18.01 -8.75 -13.56
C LYS A 265 17.05 -9.09 -12.40
N PRO A 266 15.73 -9.21 -12.68
CA PRO A 266 14.76 -9.74 -11.74
C PRO A 266 15.16 -11.11 -11.23
N GLY A 267 15.36 -11.25 -9.90
CA GLY A 267 15.82 -12.49 -9.31
C GLY A 267 14.71 -13.54 -9.16
N PRO A 268 15.07 -14.85 -9.16
CA PRO A 268 14.15 -15.96 -9.10
C PRO A 268 13.34 -16.00 -7.80
N VAL A 269 13.89 -15.58 -6.65
CA VAL A 269 13.19 -15.56 -5.36
C VAL A 269 12.04 -14.55 -5.38
N ALA A 270 12.30 -13.33 -5.82
CA ALA A 270 11.27 -12.28 -5.94
C ALA A 270 10.13 -12.71 -6.88
N LEU A 271 10.46 -13.36 -8.01
CA LEU A 271 9.49 -13.85 -8.97
C LEU A 271 8.67 -15.03 -8.42
N ALA A 272 9.29 -15.95 -7.68
CA ALA A 272 8.60 -17.06 -7.03
C ALA A 272 7.62 -16.56 -5.95
N ILE A 273 8.04 -15.62 -5.10
CA ILE A 273 7.18 -14.96 -4.10
C ILE A 273 5.98 -14.28 -4.78
N ARG A 274 6.21 -13.58 -5.89
CA ARG A 274 5.13 -12.95 -6.66
C ARG A 274 4.12 -13.97 -7.16
N ALA A 275 4.60 -15.08 -7.74
CA ALA A 275 3.73 -16.13 -8.26
C ALA A 275 2.88 -16.76 -7.16
N ALA A 276 3.48 -17.14 -6.04
CA ALA A 276 2.80 -17.73 -4.88
C ALA A 276 1.78 -16.75 -4.28
N TYR A 277 2.17 -15.48 -4.06
CA TYR A 277 1.25 -14.46 -3.56
C TYR A 277 0.04 -14.29 -4.48
N ARG A 278 0.24 -14.20 -5.80
CA ARG A 278 -0.88 -14.02 -6.74
C ARG A 278 -1.83 -15.21 -6.74
N ALA A 279 -1.30 -16.43 -6.72
CA ALA A 279 -2.11 -17.63 -6.66
C ALA A 279 -2.97 -17.68 -5.38
N HIS A 280 -2.33 -17.46 -4.22
CA HIS A 280 -3.00 -17.45 -2.91
C HIS A 280 -4.08 -16.36 -2.84
N ALA A 281 -3.75 -15.14 -3.19
CA ALA A 281 -4.66 -13.99 -3.09
C ALA A 281 -5.89 -14.12 -4.00
N LEU A 282 -5.75 -14.70 -5.19
CA LEU A 282 -6.89 -14.96 -6.08
C LEU A 282 -7.80 -16.07 -5.55
N VAL A 283 -7.25 -17.14 -4.96
CA VAL A 283 -8.05 -18.21 -4.33
C VAL A 283 -8.87 -17.63 -3.18
N GLU A 284 -8.24 -16.88 -2.29
CA GLU A 284 -8.91 -16.23 -1.16
C GLU A 284 -10.00 -15.23 -1.63
N ALA A 285 -9.71 -14.40 -2.61
CA ALA A 285 -10.66 -13.43 -3.14
C ALA A 285 -11.89 -14.11 -3.78
N ARG A 286 -11.72 -15.20 -4.51
CA ARG A 286 -12.83 -15.99 -5.07
C ARG A 286 -13.68 -16.60 -3.98
N HIS A 287 -13.08 -17.18 -2.95
CA HIS A 287 -13.80 -17.75 -1.81
C HIS A 287 -14.68 -16.71 -1.11
N LEU A 288 -14.13 -15.53 -0.82
CA LEU A 288 -14.88 -14.42 -0.22
C LEU A 288 -16.03 -13.92 -1.10
N HIS A 289 -15.87 -13.93 -2.42
CA HIS A 289 -16.92 -13.55 -3.35
C HIS A 289 -18.09 -14.54 -3.31
N TRP A 290 -17.82 -15.85 -3.33
CA TRP A 290 -18.86 -16.90 -3.30
C TRP A 290 -19.60 -16.99 -1.96
N THR A 291 -18.94 -16.75 -0.84
CA THR A 291 -19.57 -16.86 0.49
C THR A 291 -20.46 -15.66 0.85
N ARG A 292 -20.46 -14.62 0.03
CA ARG A 292 -21.20 -13.37 0.29
C ARG A 292 -22.13 -12.96 -0.87
N ALA A 293 -22.23 -13.78 -1.91
CA ALA A 293 -23.20 -13.66 -2.98
C ALA A 293 -24.49 -14.38 -2.61
#